data_a2683d2c76a9367ff4f84f3302d54df9
#
_entry.id   a2683d2c76a9367ff4f84f3302d54df9
#
_cell.length_a   1.000
_cell.length_b   1.000
_cell.length_c   1.000
_cell.angle_alpha   90.00
_cell.angle_beta   90.00
_cell.angle_gamma   90.00
#
_symmetry.space_group_name_H-M   'P 1'
#
loop_
_entity.id
_entity.type
_entity.pdbx_description
1 polymer ?
#
loop_
_entity_poly.entity_id
_entity_poly.type
_entity_poly.pdbx_seq_one_letter_code
_entity_poly.pdbx_strand_id
1 'polypeptide(L)'
;SVEILLVEDNPTDAELTMRALRSNNLANNVTWIKNGAEALDFVFCRGAYSSRKNDHPKLILLDLKLPKVNGIEVLRQIKSDERTRAIPVVVLTSSAEERDIVESYRLGVNSYLVKPVDFEHFGETVAKAGFYWMLMNKAP
;
A
#
# COMPACT_ATOMS: atom_id res chain seq x y z
N SER A 1 -8.38 -9.29 11.05
CA SER A 1 -7.15 -9.08 10.32
C SER A 1 -7.25 -7.90 9.37
N VAL A 2 -6.13 -7.25 9.07
CA VAL A 2 -6.07 -6.12 8.17
C VAL A 2 -5.85 -6.62 6.75
N GLU A 3 -6.79 -6.29 5.87
CA GLU A 3 -6.70 -6.70 4.47
C GLU A 3 -5.91 -5.68 3.64
N ILE A 4 -6.18 -4.39 3.82
CA ILE A 4 -5.56 -3.31 3.06
C ILE A 4 -4.97 -2.29 4.03
N LEU A 5 -3.71 -1.93 3.81
CA LEU A 5 -3.07 -0.79 4.48
C LEU A 5 -3.01 0.37 3.51
N LEU A 6 -3.59 1.50 3.89
CA LEU A 6 -3.50 2.74 3.13
C LEU A 6 -2.55 3.69 3.84
N VAL A 7 -1.46 4.07 3.18
CA VAL A 7 -0.47 5.00 3.73
C VAL A 7 -0.56 6.30 2.94
N GLU A 8 -1.17 7.31 3.54
CA GLU A 8 -1.49 8.57 2.89
C GLU A 8 -1.59 9.67 3.94
N ASP A 9 -0.85 10.76 3.79
CA ASP A 9 -0.89 11.86 4.76
C ASP A 9 -1.96 12.90 4.47
N ASN A 10 -2.44 12.97 3.24
CA ASN A 10 -3.45 13.96 2.83
C ASN A 10 -4.87 13.42 3.05
N PRO A 11 -5.67 14.05 3.94
CA PRO A 11 -7.03 13.53 4.24
C PRO A 11 -7.96 13.51 3.04
N THR A 12 -7.84 14.48 2.13
CA THR A 12 -8.68 14.53 0.93
C THR A 12 -8.36 13.37 0.00
N ASP A 13 -7.08 13.12 -0.22
CA ASP A 13 -6.64 12.00 -1.06
C ASP A 13 -7.00 10.67 -0.43
N ALA A 14 -6.87 10.55 0.89
CA ALA A 14 -7.28 9.33 1.60
C ALA A 14 -8.76 9.06 1.42
N GLU A 15 -9.61 10.10 1.54
CA GLU A 15 -11.04 9.94 1.35
C GLU A 15 -11.38 9.52 -0.09
N LEU A 16 -10.73 10.10 -1.08
CA LEU A 16 -10.93 9.71 -2.48
C LEU A 16 -10.56 8.24 -2.71
N THR A 17 -9.44 7.82 -2.12
CA THR A 17 -9.01 6.41 -2.21
C THR A 17 -10.02 5.49 -1.53
N MET A 18 -10.51 5.87 -0.35
CA MET A 18 -11.52 5.08 0.35
C MET A 18 -12.82 4.95 -0.46
N ARG A 19 -13.23 6.03 -1.15
CA ARG A 19 -14.41 5.98 -2.04
C ARG A 19 -14.19 5.01 -3.19
N ALA A 20 -13.01 5.02 -3.79
CA ALA A 20 -12.68 4.10 -4.87
C ALA A 20 -12.70 2.66 -4.39
N LEU A 21 -12.17 2.40 -3.19
CA LEU A 21 -12.22 1.06 -2.60
C LEU A 21 -13.64 0.61 -2.33
N ARG A 22 -14.48 1.49 -1.77
CA ARG A 22 -15.89 1.16 -1.52
C ARG A 22 -16.65 0.87 -2.81
N SER A 23 -16.37 1.62 -3.87
CA SER A 23 -17.01 1.41 -5.18
C SER A 23 -16.70 0.04 -5.77
N ASN A 24 -15.59 -0.57 -5.35
CA ASN A 24 -15.15 -1.87 -5.83
C ASN A 24 -15.30 -2.97 -4.77
N ASN A 25 -16.07 -2.71 -3.71
CA ASN A 25 -16.32 -3.65 -2.60
C ASN A 25 -15.03 -4.11 -1.92
N LEU A 26 -14.03 -3.22 -1.80
CA LEU A 26 -12.73 -3.53 -1.25
C LEU A 26 -12.44 -2.80 0.07
N ALA A 27 -13.41 -2.06 0.62
CA ALA A 27 -13.19 -1.22 1.81
C ALA A 27 -13.61 -1.90 3.13
N ASN A 28 -13.83 -3.21 3.14
CA ASN A 28 -14.34 -3.90 4.33
C ASN A 28 -13.34 -3.91 5.48
N ASN A 29 -12.05 -3.85 5.19
CA ASN A 29 -11.03 -3.94 6.22
C ASN A 29 -9.80 -3.14 5.76
N VAL A 30 -9.85 -1.82 6.00
CA VAL A 30 -8.79 -0.90 5.61
C VAL A 30 -8.28 -0.18 6.85
N THR A 31 -6.97 -0.18 7.03
CA THR A 31 -6.32 0.65 8.05
C THR A 31 -5.62 1.81 7.35
N TRP A 32 -5.93 3.03 7.78
CA TRP A 32 -5.33 4.23 7.23
C TRP A 32 -4.26 4.76 8.18
N ILE A 33 -3.04 4.92 7.67
CA ILE A 33 -1.89 5.44 8.40
C ILE A 33 -1.34 6.65 7.65
N LYS A 34 -0.89 7.67 8.40
CA LYS A 34 -0.62 9.01 7.87
C LYS A 34 0.86 9.31 7.65
N ASN A 35 1.78 8.47 8.12
CA ASN A 35 3.21 8.71 7.94
C ASN A 35 3.97 7.40 7.76
N GLY A 36 5.19 7.55 7.21
CA GLY A 36 5.99 6.37 6.86
C GLY A 36 6.55 5.62 8.08
N ALA A 37 6.89 6.34 9.14
CA ALA A 37 7.42 5.69 10.34
C ALA A 37 6.38 4.78 10.98
N GLU A 38 5.16 5.28 11.12
CA GLU A 38 4.06 4.47 11.68
C GLU A 38 3.70 3.30 10.76
N ALA A 39 3.76 3.51 9.45
CA ALA A 39 3.50 2.45 8.48
C ALA A 39 4.50 1.30 8.66
N LEU A 40 5.78 1.60 8.84
CA LEU A 40 6.79 0.57 9.09
C LEU A 40 6.55 -0.15 10.41
N ASP A 41 6.21 0.59 11.46
CA ASP A 41 5.87 -0.04 12.75
C ASP A 41 4.68 -0.98 12.62
N PHE A 42 3.68 -0.57 11.85
CA PHE A 42 2.50 -1.39 11.60
C PHE A 42 2.86 -2.68 10.87
N VAL A 43 3.58 -2.56 9.75
CA VAL A 43 3.93 -3.71 8.90
C VAL A 43 4.83 -4.69 9.65
N PHE A 44 5.79 -4.18 10.42
CA PHE A 44 6.76 -5.01 11.13
C PHE A 44 6.34 -5.35 12.56
N CYS A 45 5.12 -5.01 12.96
CA CYS A 45 4.55 -5.35 14.28
C CYS A 45 5.45 -4.89 15.43
N ARG A 46 5.87 -3.63 15.39
CA ARG A 46 6.74 -3.04 16.41
C ARG A 46 6.19 -1.70 16.89
N GLY A 47 6.82 -1.10 17.90
CA GLY A 47 6.35 0.16 18.48
C GLY A 47 4.93 0.04 19.01
N ALA A 48 4.07 0.98 18.64
CA ALA A 48 2.67 0.96 19.07
C ALA A 48 1.90 -0.26 18.56
N TYR A 49 2.44 -0.96 17.57
CA TYR A 49 1.81 -2.14 16.97
C TYR A 49 2.46 -3.46 17.37
N SER A 50 3.23 -3.46 18.45
CA SER A 50 3.95 -4.64 18.89
C SER A 50 3.05 -5.81 19.32
N SER A 51 1.79 -5.52 19.64
CA SER A 51 0.82 -6.57 20.00
C SER A 51 0.25 -7.30 18.78
N ARG A 52 0.46 -6.78 17.57
CA ARG A 52 0.03 -7.47 16.35
C ARG A 52 0.92 -8.68 16.12
N LYS A 53 0.32 -9.81 15.76
CA LYS A 53 1.02 -11.10 15.68
C LYS A 53 1.30 -11.50 14.23
N ASN A 54 2.19 -10.80 13.54
CA ASN A 54 2.59 -11.13 12.16
C ASN A 54 1.41 -11.21 11.19
N ASP A 55 0.37 -10.42 11.44
CA ASP A 55 -0.80 -10.36 10.59
C ASP A 55 -0.58 -9.29 9.54
N HIS A 56 0.10 -9.66 8.46
CA HIS A 56 0.45 -8.70 7.41
C HIS A 56 -0.76 -8.30 6.58
N PRO A 57 -0.80 -7.04 6.10
CA PRO A 57 -1.83 -6.65 5.16
C PRO A 57 -1.69 -7.44 3.85
N LYS A 58 -2.79 -7.60 3.16
CA LYS A 58 -2.83 -8.33 1.89
C LYS A 58 -2.53 -7.43 0.70
N LEU A 59 -2.59 -6.14 0.91
CA LEU A 59 -2.29 -5.12 -0.09
C LEU A 59 -1.88 -3.84 0.63
N ILE A 60 -0.87 -3.17 0.11
CA ILE A 60 -0.47 -1.85 0.61
C ILE A 60 -0.65 -0.83 -0.51
N LEU A 61 -1.41 0.22 -0.23
CA LEU A 61 -1.54 1.40 -1.09
C LEU A 61 -0.67 2.48 -0.47
N LEU A 62 0.34 2.93 -1.21
CA LEU A 62 1.42 3.72 -0.64
C LEU A 62 1.65 5.00 -1.42
N ASP A 63 1.51 6.16 -0.76
CA ASP A 63 2.01 7.42 -1.31
C ASP A 63 3.51 7.52 -1.06
N LEU A 64 4.24 8.11 -1.99
CA LEU A 64 5.69 8.30 -1.86
C LEU A 64 6.04 9.54 -1.05
N LYS A 65 5.19 10.58 -1.07
CA LYS A 65 5.47 11.85 -0.38
C LYS A 65 4.86 11.83 1.01
N LEU A 66 5.57 11.21 1.95
CA LEU A 66 5.09 11.03 3.32
C LEU A 66 6.01 11.77 4.31
N PRO A 67 5.44 12.26 5.43
CA PRO A 67 6.27 12.79 6.50
C PRO A 67 6.98 11.68 7.27
N LYS A 68 8.02 12.03 7.98
CA LYS A 68 8.87 11.22 8.86
C LYS A 68 9.76 10.25 8.10
N VAL A 69 9.19 9.26 7.43
CA VAL A 69 9.93 8.37 6.53
C VAL A 69 9.21 8.42 5.18
N ASN A 70 9.92 8.78 4.11
CA ASN A 70 9.28 8.90 2.81
C ASN A 70 8.90 7.53 2.24
N GLY A 71 8.00 7.54 1.26
CA GLY A 71 7.43 6.32 0.72
C GLY A 71 8.41 5.41 0.01
N ILE A 72 9.44 5.95 -0.64
CA ILE A 72 10.47 5.13 -1.28
C ILE A 72 11.23 4.32 -0.23
N GLU A 73 11.55 4.92 0.91
CA GLU A 73 12.23 4.20 1.99
C GLU A 73 11.31 3.15 2.63
N VAL A 74 10.02 3.48 2.79
CA VAL A 74 9.03 2.50 3.25
C VAL A 74 9.01 1.30 2.31
N LEU A 75 8.91 1.56 1.01
CA LEU A 75 8.89 0.52 -0.01
C LEU A 75 10.16 -0.32 0.03
N ARG A 76 11.32 0.33 0.14
CA ARG A 76 12.61 -0.37 0.21
C ARG A 76 12.66 -1.33 1.38
N GLN A 77 12.26 -0.89 2.57
CA GLN A 77 12.29 -1.74 3.75
C GLN A 77 11.32 -2.93 3.64
N ILE A 78 10.12 -2.70 3.12
CA ILE A 78 9.14 -3.76 2.94
C ILE A 78 9.66 -4.80 1.93
N LYS A 79 10.22 -4.36 0.82
CA LYS A 79 10.67 -5.27 -0.25
C LYS A 79 12.03 -5.92 0.03
N SER A 80 12.78 -5.42 1.00
CA SER A 80 14.08 -5.99 1.38
C SER A 80 13.98 -7.04 2.48
N ASP A 81 12.83 -7.20 3.12
CA ASP A 81 12.66 -8.13 4.22
C ASP A 81 11.88 -9.37 3.76
N GLU A 82 12.40 -10.54 4.08
CA GLU A 82 11.79 -11.81 3.66
C GLU A 82 10.36 -11.97 4.18
N ARG A 83 10.04 -11.38 5.34
CA ARG A 83 8.72 -11.49 5.95
C ARG A 83 7.66 -10.70 5.21
N THR A 84 8.05 -9.66 4.48
CA THR A 84 7.12 -8.67 3.92
C THR A 84 7.23 -8.48 2.42
N ARG A 85 8.31 -8.94 1.80
CA ARG A 85 8.56 -8.66 0.37
C ARG A 85 7.50 -9.19 -0.57
N ALA A 86 6.75 -10.20 -0.15
CA ALA A 86 5.68 -10.78 -0.98
C ALA A 86 4.37 -10.00 -0.91
N ILE A 87 4.25 -9.04 0.01
CA ILE A 87 3.02 -8.24 0.12
C ILE A 87 2.91 -7.35 -1.13
N PRO A 88 1.81 -7.43 -1.88
CA PRO A 88 1.62 -6.55 -3.03
C PRO A 88 1.57 -5.09 -2.61
N VAL A 89 2.27 -4.23 -3.36
CA VAL A 89 2.27 -2.78 -3.13
C VAL A 89 1.88 -2.08 -4.41
N VAL A 90 0.91 -1.19 -4.32
CA VAL A 90 0.52 -0.26 -5.38
C VAL A 90 0.88 1.14 -4.90
N VAL A 91 1.73 1.83 -5.63
CA VAL A 91 2.06 3.22 -5.34
C VAL A 91 0.97 4.12 -5.92
N LEU A 92 0.47 5.06 -5.13
CA LEU A 92 -0.56 6.01 -5.52
C LEU A 92 -0.11 7.39 -5.05
N THR A 93 0.47 8.17 -5.96
CA THR A 93 1.19 9.39 -5.60
C THR A 93 1.00 10.50 -6.63
N SER A 94 1.23 11.74 -6.22
CA SER A 94 1.26 12.89 -7.14
C SER A 94 2.58 12.99 -7.91
N SER A 95 3.59 12.19 -7.56
CA SER A 95 4.87 12.24 -8.27
C SER A 95 4.80 11.53 -9.62
N ALA A 96 5.11 12.26 -10.68
CA ALA A 96 5.26 11.70 -12.02
C ALA A 96 6.72 11.69 -12.46
N GLU A 97 7.66 11.87 -11.53
CA GLU A 97 9.09 11.87 -11.85
C GLU A 97 9.55 10.50 -12.29
N GLU A 98 10.25 10.45 -13.40
CA GLU A 98 10.73 9.20 -13.97
C GLU A 98 11.58 8.40 -12.97
N ARG A 99 12.45 9.08 -12.22
CA ARG A 99 13.29 8.43 -11.23
C ARG A 99 12.48 7.70 -10.14
N ASP A 100 11.36 8.29 -9.70
CA ASP A 100 10.50 7.65 -8.71
C ASP A 100 9.80 6.43 -9.28
N ILE A 101 9.36 6.51 -10.53
CA ILE A 101 8.71 5.40 -11.22
C ILE A 101 9.70 4.24 -11.39
N VAL A 102 10.89 4.54 -11.92
CA VAL A 102 11.91 3.52 -12.15
C VAL A 102 12.33 2.87 -10.86
N GLU A 103 12.61 3.66 -9.81
CA GLU A 103 13.04 3.13 -8.51
C GLU A 103 11.94 2.26 -7.88
N SER A 104 10.68 2.68 -7.97
CA SER A 104 9.56 1.90 -7.42
C SER A 104 9.45 0.54 -8.08
N TYR A 105 9.55 0.47 -9.41
CA TYR A 105 9.51 -0.81 -10.11
C TYR A 105 10.75 -1.65 -9.84
N ARG A 106 11.91 -1.02 -9.73
CA ARG A 106 13.14 -1.73 -9.37
C ARG A 106 13.04 -2.37 -7.98
N LEU A 107 12.36 -1.71 -7.05
CA LEU A 107 12.14 -2.23 -5.71
C LEU A 107 11.05 -3.30 -5.64
N GLY A 108 10.26 -3.47 -6.71
CA GLY A 108 9.29 -4.55 -6.77
C GLY A 108 7.84 -4.15 -6.57
N VAL A 109 7.50 -2.88 -6.84
CA VAL A 109 6.10 -2.46 -6.77
C VAL A 109 5.28 -3.12 -7.88
N ASN A 110 4.03 -3.43 -7.57
CA ASN A 110 3.12 -4.06 -8.53
C ASN A 110 2.58 -3.07 -9.55
N SER A 111 2.28 -1.85 -9.13
CA SER A 111 1.78 -0.80 -10.02
C SER A 111 2.12 0.56 -9.46
N TYR A 112 2.25 1.54 -10.36
CA TYR A 112 2.52 2.92 -10.02
C TYR A 112 1.46 3.80 -10.67
N LEU A 113 0.63 4.44 -9.85
CA LEU A 113 -0.47 5.29 -10.32
C LEU A 113 -0.20 6.73 -9.91
N VAL A 114 -0.30 7.64 -10.86
CA VAL A 114 -0.11 9.08 -10.63
C VAL A 114 -1.48 9.72 -10.40
N LYS A 115 -1.62 10.46 -9.31
CA LYS A 115 -2.85 11.20 -8.99
C LYS A 115 -3.01 12.39 -9.95
N PRO A 116 -4.24 12.77 -10.31
CA PRO A 116 -5.49 12.10 -9.98
C PRO A 116 -5.71 10.86 -10.84
N VAL A 117 -6.31 9.82 -10.26
CA VAL A 117 -6.58 8.55 -10.94
C VAL A 117 -8.08 8.38 -11.04
N ASP A 118 -8.60 7.95 -12.18
CA ASP A 118 -10.03 7.67 -12.29
C ASP A 118 -10.37 6.38 -11.52
N PHE A 119 -11.60 6.30 -11.04
CA PHE A 119 -12.03 5.22 -10.18
C PHE A 119 -12.01 3.86 -10.87
N GLU A 120 -12.33 3.84 -12.17
CA GLU A 120 -12.33 2.60 -12.93
C GLU A 120 -10.93 2.02 -13.06
N HIS A 121 -9.96 2.84 -13.47
CA HIS A 121 -8.57 2.41 -13.59
C HIS A 121 -7.99 1.98 -12.24
N PHE A 122 -8.26 2.75 -11.19
CA PHE A 122 -7.81 2.41 -9.85
C PHE A 122 -8.40 1.07 -9.41
N GLY A 123 -9.70 0.88 -9.61
CA GLY A 123 -10.38 -0.35 -9.24
C GLY A 123 -9.79 -1.58 -9.95
N GLU A 124 -9.52 -1.46 -11.25
CA GLU A 124 -8.91 -2.54 -12.01
C GLU A 124 -7.52 -2.89 -11.49
N THR A 125 -6.71 -1.87 -11.17
CA THR A 125 -5.35 -2.08 -10.68
C THR A 125 -5.36 -2.78 -9.32
N VAL A 126 -6.20 -2.31 -8.40
CA VAL A 126 -6.31 -2.90 -7.06
C VAL A 126 -6.86 -4.31 -7.13
N ALA A 127 -7.86 -4.52 -7.97
CA ALA A 127 -8.46 -5.85 -8.14
C ALA A 127 -7.44 -6.85 -8.67
N LYS A 128 -6.59 -6.47 -9.61
CA LYS A 128 -5.53 -7.35 -10.11
C LYS A 128 -4.54 -7.72 -9.02
N ALA A 129 -4.08 -6.75 -8.24
CA ALA A 129 -3.16 -6.99 -7.14
C ALA A 129 -3.79 -7.89 -6.08
N GLY A 130 -5.03 -7.60 -5.70
CA GLY A 130 -5.76 -8.40 -4.72
C GLY A 130 -6.07 -9.80 -5.22
N PHE A 131 -6.44 -9.93 -6.49
CA PHE A 131 -6.70 -11.23 -7.10
C PHE A 131 -5.45 -12.10 -7.12
N TYR A 132 -4.32 -11.51 -7.50
CA TYR A 132 -3.04 -12.22 -7.48
C TYR A 132 -2.73 -12.73 -6.08
N TRP A 133 -2.92 -11.88 -5.07
CA TRP A 133 -2.70 -12.27 -3.68
C TRP A 133 -3.62 -13.43 -3.29
N MET A 134 -4.89 -13.36 -3.65
CA MET A 134 -5.86 -14.41 -3.34
C MET A 134 -5.46 -15.75 -3.97
N LEU A 135 -4.94 -15.72 -5.19
CA LEU A 135 -4.45 -16.93 -5.86
C LEU A 135 -3.25 -17.52 -5.14
N MET A 136 -2.31 -16.67 -4.72
CA MET A 136 -1.08 -17.11 -4.06
C MET A 136 -1.30 -17.64 -2.66
N ASN A 137 -2.34 -17.15 -1.97
CA ASN A 137 -2.61 -17.49 -0.58
C ASN A 137 -3.89 -18.31 -0.40
N LYS A 138 -4.45 -18.80 -1.49
CA LYS A 138 -5.67 -19.61 -1.41
C LYS A 138 -5.36 -20.90 -0.70
N ALA A 139 -6.10 -21.16 0.37
CA ALA A 139 -5.99 -22.42 1.09
C ALA A 139 -6.34 -23.59 0.17
N PRO A 140 -5.63 -24.68 0.28
CA PRO A 140 -5.98 -25.86 -0.48
C PRO A 140 -7.36 -26.39 -0.10
#